data_fc4a19adb09b1ad0d279038c62ec96cb
#
_entry.id   fc4a19adb09b1ad0d279038c62ec96cb
#
_cell.length_a   1.000
_cell.length_b   1.000
_cell.length_c   1.000
_cell.angle_alpha   90.00
_cell.angle_beta   90.00
_cell.angle_gamma   90.00
#
_symmetry.space_group_name_H-M   'P 1'
#
loop_
_entity.id
_entity.type
_entity.pdbx_description
1 polymer ?
#
loop_
_entity_poly.entity_id
_entity_poly.type
_entity_poly.pdbx_seq_one_letter_code
_entity_poly.pdbx_strand_id
1 'polypeptide(L)'
;SELIKILLARPYKLKQGFLDFWIPTYFYIKKQEYSLYGANGAYIPNVNMEFFELLQKHPGDYSVKALDVSGVRMDIFNQYRKFLNVRALGSVTNDDFVETIKPFFFFYSHQLNTYAKHTRKFNHEQTARFRDTLAVAKDPEKTFFEDLPEALGFCKETLCDKDKVEEFCYVINRAVRELRSCYNDLIDRIEASVLDALGIEVYEYSEYVKIIRDRFSSVNEHLLTDRLKEFYHHVLTEFDNRKEWYQSICYTALEQPLERLRDDQEEKLVHNLISMFRECEKYSDISRMNACGNDGEECF
;
A
#
# COMPACT_ATOMS: atom_id res chain seq x y z
N SER A 1 -30.12 -25.07 -2.91
CA SER A 1 -28.73 -25.45 -2.55
C SER A 1 -28.62 -26.97 -2.42
N GLU A 2 -27.42 -27.52 -2.55
CA GLU A 2 -27.18 -28.98 -2.39
C GLU A 2 -27.61 -29.46 -1.01
N LEU A 3 -27.29 -28.74 0.05
CA LEU A 3 -27.68 -29.08 1.42
C LEU A 3 -29.20 -29.29 1.55
N ILE A 4 -30.03 -28.38 0.99
CA ILE A 4 -31.47 -28.48 1.03
C ILE A 4 -31.92 -29.73 0.30
N LYS A 5 -31.40 -30.04 -0.89
CA LYS A 5 -31.74 -31.26 -1.65
C LYS A 5 -31.45 -32.53 -0.85
N ILE A 6 -30.30 -32.59 -0.17
CA ILE A 6 -29.92 -33.74 0.68
C ILE A 6 -30.92 -33.91 1.84
N LEU A 7 -31.28 -32.81 2.51
CA LEU A 7 -32.17 -32.86 3.67
C LEU A 7 -33.63 -33.16 3.31
N LEU A 8 -34.08 -32.79 2.13
CA LEU A 8 -35.41 -33.16 1.59
C LEU A 8 -35.47 -34.63 1.13
N ALA A 9 -34.32 -35.20 0.75
CA ALA A 9 -34.24 -36.60 0.26
C ALA A 9 -34.15 -37.62 1.44
N ARG A 10 -34.29 -38.91 1.06
CA ARG A 10 -34.03 -39.99 2.03
C ARG A 10 -32.54 -39.99 2.42
N PRO A 11 -32.19 -40.28 3.67
CA PRO A 11 -33.05 -40.82 4.76
C PRO A 11 -33.80 -39.76 5.55
N TYR A 12 -33.48 -38.42 5.38
CA TYR A 12 -33.96 -37.37 6.27
C TYR A 12 -35.42 -36.96 6.04
N LYS A 13 -35.82 -36.76 4.79
CA LYS A 13 -37.20 -36.40 4.38
C LYS A 13 -37.79 -35.24 5.19
N LEU A 14 -36.99 -34.21 5.50
CA LEU A 14 -37.44 -33.04 6.25
C LEU A 14 -38.41 -32.21 5.39
N LYS A 15 -39.38 -31.55 6.04
CA LYS A 15 -40.31 -30.64 5.35
C LYS A 15 -39.65 -29.30 5.05
N GLN A 16 -39.98 -28.70 3.92
CA GLN A 16 -39.42 -27.40 3.50
C GLN A 16 -39.57 -26.32 4.58
N GLY A 17 -40.76 -26.12 5.13
CA GLY A 17 -41.01 -25.10 6.16
C GLY A 17 -40.20 -25.32 7.43
N PHE A 18 -39.84 -26.58 7.77
CA PHE A 18 -38.90 -26.84 8.87
C PHE A 18 -37.47 -26.40 8.48
N LEU A 19 -37.04 -26.68 7.25
CA LEU A 19 -35.69 -26.29 6.79
C LEU A 19 -35.54 -24.77 6.68
N ASP A 20 -36.60 -24.07 6.27
CA ASP A 20 -36.59 -22.59 6.18
C ASP A 20 -36.36 -21.93 7.50
N PHE A 21 -36.79 -22.54 8.60
CA PHE A 21 -36.49 -22.06 9.97
C PHE A 21 -35.17 -22.62 10.51
N TRP A 22 -34.95 -23.93 10.36
CA TRP A 22 -33.85 -24.64 11.02
C TRP A 22 -32.49 -24.27 10.44
N ILE A 23 -32.35 -24.14 9.13
CA ILE A 23 -31.07 -23.82 8.47
C ILE A 23 -30.55 -22.46 8.92
N PRO A 24 -31.28 -21.35 8.85
CA PRO A 24 -30.80 -20.06 9.37
C PRO A 24 -30.46 -20.10 10.86
N THR A 25 -31.30 -20.78 11.66
CA THR A 25 -31.07 -20.94 13.10
C THR A 25 -29.77 -21.70 13.40
N TYR A 26 -29.54 -22.82 12.69
CA TYR A 26 -28.32 -23.59 12.82
C TYR A 26 -27.09 -22.75 12.46
N PHE A 27 -27.13 -22.06 11.33
CA PHE A 27 -26.03 -21.19 10.93
C PHE A 27 -25.81 -20.02 11.88
N TYR A 28 -26.86 -19.47 12.45
CA TYR A 28 -26.72 -18.43 13.46
C TYR A 28 -26.02 -18.93 14.72
N ILE A 29 -26.41 -20.11 15.22
CA ILE A 29 -25.80 -20.72 16.43
C ILE A 29 -24.34 -21.10 16.17
N LYS A 30 -24.04 -21.61 14.97
CA LYS A 30 -22.71 -22.11 14.59
C LYS A 30 -21.84 -21.11 13.82
N LYS A 31 -22.21 -19.82 13.82
CA LYS A 31 -21.52 -18.77 13.04
C LYS A 31 -20.02 -18.62 13.28
N GLN A 32 -19.53 -19.13 14.40
CA GLN A 32 -18.12 -19.12 14.78
C GLN A 32 -17.30 -20.28 14.20
N GLU A 33 -17.97 -21.30 13.65
CA GLU A 33 -17.32 -22.53 13.20
C GLU A 33 -17.16 -22.61 11.69
N TYR A 34 -17.60 -21.58 10.93
CA TYR A 34 -17.54 -21.56 9.47
C TYR A 34 -17.29 -20.19 8.89
N SER A 35 -16.83 -20.17 7.65
CA SER A 35 -16.67 -18.98 6.80
C SER A 35 -17.78 -18.96 5.74
N LEU A 36 -18.29 -17.76 5.44
CA LEU A 36 -19.35 -17.56 4.44
C LEU A 36 -18.81 -16.80 3.22
N TYR A 37 -19.30 -17.19 2.07
CA TYR A 37 -18.96 -16.60 0.77
C TYR A 37 -20.23 -16.32 -0.03
N GLY A 38 -20.28 -15.16 -0.72
CA GLY A 38 -21.34 -14.79 -1.66
C GLY A 38 -21.21 -15.49 -3.01
N ALA A 39 -22.18 -15.28 -3.90
CA ALA A 39 -22.24 -15.88 -5.24
C ALA A 39 -21.01 -15.64 -6.11
N ASN A 40 -20.31 -14.50 -5.89
CA ASN A 40 -19.07 -14.13 -6.57
C ASN A 40 -17.80 -14.70 -5.89
N GLY A 41 -17.96 -15.55 -4.87
CA GLY A 41 -16.86 -16.08 -4.07
C GLY A 41 -16.24 -15.07 -3.10
N ALA A 42 -16.86 -13.90 -2.87
CA ALA A 42 -16.39 -12.92 -1.91
C ALA A 42 -16.69 -13.38 -0.48
N TYR A 43 -15.70 -13.30 0.38
CA TYR A 43 -15.84 -13.59 1.80
C TYR A 43 -16.77 -12.60 2.51
N ILE A 44 -17.63 -13.10 3.38
CA ILE A 44 -18.60 -12.31 4.17
C ILE A 44 -18.16 -12.33 5.64
N PRO A 45 -17.47 -11.28 6.14
CA PRO A 45 -16.89 -11.27 7.48
C PRO A 45 -17.93 -11.11 8.60
N ASN A 46 -19.05 -10.43 8.33
CA ASN A 46 -20.07 -10.13 9.32
C ASN A 46 -21.38 -10.79 8.96
N VAL A 47 -21.84 -11.68 9.81
CA VAL A 47 -23.10 -12.40 9.67
C VAL A 47 -24.13 -11.78 10.61
N ASN A 48 -24.99 -10.91 10.08
CA ASN A 48 -26.07 -10.24 10.80
C ASN A 48 -27.45 -10.86 10.49
N MET A 49 -28.51 -10.37 11.12
CA MET A 49 -29.86 -10.88 10.89
C MET A 49 -30.36 -10.67 9.45
N GLU A 50 -30.01 -9.54 8.84
CA GLU A 50 -30.35 -9.24 7.43
C GLU A 50 -29.75 -10.28 6.48
N PHE A 51 -28.52 -10.73 6.76
CA PHE A 51 -27.90 -11.81 6.01
C PHE A 51 -28.71 -13.10 6.05
N PHE A 52 -29.24 -13.49 7.23
CA PHE A 52 -30.04 -14.70 7.35
C PHE A 52 -31.36 -14.62 6.59
N GLU A 53 -31.98 -13.44 6.49
CA GLU A 53 -33.15 -13.23 5.64
C GLU A 53 -32.81 -13.40 4.16
N LEU A 54 -31.66 -12.89 3.72
CA LEU A 54 -31.19 -13.07 2.34
C LEU A 54 -30.83 -14.54 2.06
N LEU A 55 -30.16 -15.20 2.99
CA LEU A 55 -29.82 -16.62 2.89
C LEU A 55 -31.08 -17.50 2.76
N GLN A 56 -32.16 -17.14 3.47
CA GLN A 56 -33.44 -17.85 3.37
C GLN A 56 -34.08 -17.64 2.01
N LYS A 57 -34.03 -16.42 1.46
CA LYS A 57 -34.63 -16.08 0.16
C LYS A 57 -33.82 -16.66 -1.02
N HIS A 58 -32.53 -16.61 -0.96
CA HIS A 58 -31.59 -16.97 -2.02
C HIS A 58 -30.45 -17.88 -1.56
N PRO A 59 -30.76 -19.10 -1.05
CA PRO A 59 -29.75 -19.99 -0.49
C PRO A 59 -28.72 -20.52 -1.51
N GLY A 60 -29.02 -20.37 -2.82
CA GLY A 60 -28.11 -20.76 -3.90
C GLY A 60 -26.96 -19.79 -4.13
N ASP A 61 -27.09 -18.56 -3.65
CA ASP A 61 -26.11 -17.48 -3.87
C ASP A 61 -24.98 -17.50 -2.83
N TYR A 62 -25.05 -18.40 -1.88
CA TYR A 62 -24.08 -18.49 -0.79
C TYR A 62 -23.42 -19.85 -0.71
N SER A 63 -22.15 -19.86 -0.35
CA SER A 63 -21.40 -21.07 0.00
C SER A 63 -20.82 -20.97 1.42
N VAL A 64 -20.73 -22.11 2.06
CA VAL A 64 -20.26 -22.24 3.45
C VAL A 64 -19.07 -23.18 3.46
N LYS A 65 -18.00 -22.78 4.15
CA LYS A 65 -16.80 -23.58 4.36
C LYS A 65 -16.53 -23.68 5.86
N ALA A 66 -16.32 -24.89 6.36
CA ALA A 66 -15.91 -25.05 7.76
C ALA A 66 -14.56 -24.36 7.98
N LEU A 67 -14.45 -23.59 9.05
CA LEU A 67 -13.18 -22.96 9.43
C LEU A 67 -12.26 -24.05 10.02
N ASP A 68 -11.16 -24.34 9.34
CA ASP A 68 -10.16 -25.30 9.79
C ASP A 68 -8.81 -24.61 10.00
N VAL A 69 -8.56 -24.24 11.25
CA VAL A 69 -7.29 -23.68 11.71
C VAL A 69 -6.70 -24.64 12.73
N SER A 70 -6.09 -25.73 12.26
CA SER A 70 -5.46 -26.76 13.06
C SER A 70 -4.02 -27.05 12.61
N GLY A 71 -3.22 -27.68 13.45
CA GLY A 71 -1.84 -28.05 13.14
C GLY A 71 -0.99 -26.86 12.69
N VAL A 72 -0.30 -27.01 11.55
CA VAL A 72 0.57 -25.96 10.97
C VAL A 72 -0.16 -24.63 10.75
N ARG A 73 -1.45 -24.67 10.37
CA ARG A 73 -2.25 -23.46 10.20
C ARG A 73 -2.42 -22.70 11.52
N MET A 74 -2.53 -23.41 12.64
CA MET A 74 -2.58 -22.81 13.98
C MET A 74 -1.27 -22.11 14.34
N ASP A 75 -0.15 -22.73 14.01
CA ASP A 75 1.17 -22.13 14.27
C ASP A 75 1.36 -20.86 13.43
N ILE A 76 1.04 -20.87 12.15
CA ILE A 76 1.05 -19.71 11.27
C ILE A 76 0.11 -18.62 11.79
N PHE A 77 -1.11 -18.98 12.17
CA PHE A 77 -2.09 -18.04 12.71
C PHE A 77 -1.61 -17.36 14.00
N ASN A 78 -1.04 -18.12 14.92
CA ASN A 78 -0.50 -17.55 16.14
C ASN A 78 0.73 -16.66 15.90
N GLN A 79 1.51 -16.91 14.85
CA GLN A 79 2.57 -16.00 14.45
C GLN A 79 2.02 -14.69 13.85
N TYR A 80 0.94 -14.72 13.08
CA TYR A 80 0.27 -13.47 12.67
C TYR A 80 -0.23 -12.67 13.87
N ARG A 81 -0.80 -13.35 14.89
CA ARG A 81 -1.21 -12.70 16.15
C ARG A 81 -0.03 -12.10 16.91
N LYS A 82 1.09 -12.84 17.00
CA LYS A 82 2.36 -12.33 17.58
C LYS A 82 2.87 -11.09 16.83
N PHE A 83 2.83 -11.10 15.51
CA PHE A 83 3.17 -9.94 14.68
C PHE A 83 2.32 -8.71 15.01
N LEU A 84 1.03 -8.91 15.28
CA LEU A 84 0.09 -7.86 15.67
C LEU A 84 0.14 -7.51 17.17
N ASN A 85 1.03 -8.12 17.95
CA ASN A 85 1.11 -8.02 19.41
C ASN A 85 -0.18 -8.47 20.12
N VAL A 86 -0.88 -9.46 19.56
CA VAL A 86 -2.09 -10.06 20.12
C VAL A 86 -1.77 -11.45 20.67
N ARG A 87 -2.48 -11.85 21.75
CA ARG A 87 -2.26 -13.13 22.43
C ARG A 87 -2.51 -14.32 21.50
N ALA A 88 -1.64 -15.34 21.57
CA ALA A 88 -1.84 -16.63 20.93
C ALA A 88 -3.07 -17.37 21.47
N LEU A 89 -3.72 -18.16 20.61
CA LEU A 89 -4.93 -18.91 20.90
C LEU A 89 -4.66 -20.44 20.79
N GLY A 90 -5.41 -21.22 21.56
CA GLY A 90 -5.41 -22.68 21.47
C GLY A 90 -6.48 -23.23 20.52
N SER A 91 -7.52 -22.43 20.25
CA SER A 91 -8.58 -22.70 19.28
C SER A 91 -8.98 -21.37 18.62
N VAL A 92 -9.42 -21.40 17.37
CA VAL A 92 -9.73 -20.21 16.57
C VAL A 92 -11.20 -20.24 16.18
N THR A 93 -11.89 -19.15 16.51
CA THR A 93 -13.25 -18.87 16.03
C THR A 93 -13.18 -18.03 14.75
N ASN A 94 -14.30 -17.91 14.03
CA ASN A 94 -14.37 -17.03 12.86
C ASN A 94 -14.09 -15.56 13.23
N ASP A 95 -14.57 -15.09 14.38
CA ASP A 95 -14.32 -13.73 14.84
C ASP A 95 -12.83 -13.51 15.14
N ASP A 96 -12.14 -14.47 15.79
CA ASP A 96 -10.70 -14.40 16.02
C ASP A 96 -9.91 -14.36 14.71
N PHE A 97 -10.35 -15.13 13.71
CA PHE A 97 -9.76 -15.14 12.39
C PHE A 97 -9.91 -13.79 11.71
N VAL A 98 -11.13 -13.24 11.69
CA VAL A 98 -11.41 -11.90 11.12
C VAL A 98 -10.61 -10.81 11.83
N GLU A 99 -10.56 -10.83 13.17
CA GLU A 99 -9.77 -9.87 13.96
C GLU A 99 -8.30 -9.87 13.56
N THR A 100 -7.75 -11.05 13.32
CA THR A 100 -6.32 -11.23 12.98
C THR A 100 -6.01 -10.79 11.55
N ILE A 101 -6.88 -11.06 10.57
CA ILE A 101 -6.61 -10.75 9.16
C ILE A 101 -6.97 -9.31 8.77
N LYS A 102 -7.98 -8.72 9.42
CA LYS A 102 -8.47 -7.38 9.11
C LYS A 102 -7.38 -6.30 9.09
N PRO A 103 -6.40 -6.26 10.01
CA PRO A 103 -5.31 -5.29 9.99
C PRO A 103 -4.45 -5.34 8.72
N PHE A 104 -4.24 -6.52 8.12
CA PHE A 104 -3.46 -6.66 6.88
C PHE A 104 -4.20 -6.05 5.69
N PHE A 105 -5.51 -6.31 5.57
CA PHE A 105 -6.34 -5.70 4.52
C PHE A 105 -6.50 -4.19 4.74
N PHE A 106 -6.63 -3.75 6.00
CA PHE A 106 -6.69 -2.33 6.34
C PHE A 106 -5.37 -1.63 5.99
N PHE A 107 -4.23 -2.26 6.28
CA PHE A 107 -2.92 -1.77 5.87
C PHE A 107 -2.86 -1.56 4.36
N TYR A 108 -3.20 -2.57 3.56
CA TYR A 108 -3.18 -2.48 2.10
C TYR A 108 -4.12 -1.40 1.56
N SER A 109 -5.37 -1.35 2.05
CA SER A 109 -6.41 -0.49 1.49
C SER A 109 -6.26 0.97 1.89
N HIS A 110 -5.92 1.25 3.18
CA HIS A 110 -5.99 2.59 3.77
C HIS A 110 -4.64 3.17 4.19
N GLN A 111 -3.68 2.35 4.61
CA GLN A 111 -2.39 2.86 5.09
C GLN A 111 -1.32 2.90 4.01
N LEU A 112 -1.46 2.09 2.96
CA LEU A 112 -0.48 2.00 1.91
C LEU A 112 -0.62 3.17 0.94
N ASN A 113 0.50 3.90 0.72
CA ASN A 113 0.56 4.98 -0.26
C ASN A 113 0.28 4.45 -1.68
N THR A 114 -0.29 5.30 -2.54
CA THR A 114 -0.59 4.95 -3.93
C THR A 114 0.65 4.48 -4.68
N TYR A 115 1.81 5.11 -4.49
CA TYR A 115 3.07 4.69 -5.08
C TYR A 115 3.43 3.25 -4.69
N ALA A 116 3.33 2.91 -3.41
CA ALA A 116 3.61 1.57 -2.89
C ALA A 116 2.71 0.48 -3.49
N LYS A 117 1.51 0.84 -3.97
CA LYS A 117 0.55 -0.11 -4.57
C LYS A 117 0.96 -0.59 -5.97
N HIS A 118 1.84 0.12 -6.67
CA HIS A 118 2.20 -0.23 -8.04
C HIS A 118 3.71 -0.30 -8.34
N THR A 119 4.56 0.32 -7.53
CA THR A 119 6.02 0.24 -7.73
C THR A 119 6.55 -1.20 -7.64
N ARG A 120 7.62 -1.48 -8.37
CA ARG A 120 8.42 -2.71 -8.27
C ARG A 120 9.82 -2.45 -7.71
N LYS A 121 10.14 -1.21 -7.37
CA LYS A 121 11.44 -0.81 -6.82
C LYS A 121 11.53 -1.11 -5.33
N PHE A 122 11.71 -2.38 -5.01
CA PHE A 122 11.97 -2.88 -3.66
C PHE A 122 13.33 -3.57 -3.63
N ASN A 123 13.96 -3.60 -2.47
CA ASN A 123 15.21 -4.34 -2.26
C ASN A 123 14.99 -5.87 -2.33
N HIS A 124 13.74 -6.32 -2.01
CA HIS A 124 13.39 -7.73 -2.01
C HIS A 124 12.13 -7.96 -2.87
N GLU A 125 12.24 -8.88 -3.82
CA GLU A 125 11.12 -9.25 -4.71
C GLU A 125 9.89 -9.75 -3.93
N GLN A 126 10.12 -10.40 -2.79
CA GLN A 126 9.08 -10.88 -1.89
C GLN A 126 8.12 -9.77 -1.42
N THR A 127 8.59 -8.52 -1.31
CA THR A 127 7.77 -7.37 -0.92
C THR A 127 6.68 -7.09 -1.95
N ALA A 128 7.02 -7.11 -3.24
CA ALA A 128 6.04 -6.96 -4.31
C ALA A 128 5.04 -8.12 -4.33
N ARG A 129 5.52 -9.36 -4.15
CA ARG A 129 4.66 -10.56 -4.11
C ARG A 129 3.70 -10.53 -2.94
N PHE A 130 4.15 -10.13 -1.74
CA PHE A 130 3.31 -9.96 -0.56
C PHE A 130 2.16 -8.97 -0.82
N ARG A 131 2.48 -7.79 -1.34
CA ARG A 131 1.50 -6.76 -1.70
C ARG A 131 0.49 -7.27 -2.73
N ASP A 132 0.98 -7.88 -3.80
CA ASP A 132 0.13 -8.35 -4.91
C ASP A 132 -0.82 -9.46 -4.46
N THR A 133 -0.38 -10.34 -3.56
CA THR A 133 -1.24 -11.37 -2.97
C THR A 133 -2.38 -10.75 -2.17
N LEU A 134 -2.11 -9.72 -1.35
CA LEU A 134 -3.15 -9.00 -0.63
C LEU A 134 -4.11 -8.25 -1.57
N ALA A 135 -3.61 -7.74 -2.69
CA ALA A 135 -4.42 -7.01 -3.68
C ALA A 135 -5.50 -7.86 -4.35
N VAL A 136 -5.22 -9.14 -4.58
CA VAL A 136 -6.10 -10.07 -5.29
C VAL A 136 -6.87 -11.01 -4.37
N ALA A 137 -6.67 -10.90 -3.06
CA ALA A 137 -7.26 -11.77 -2.07
C ALA A 137 -8.79 -11.75 -2.11
N LYS A 138 -9.40 -12.93 -2.30
CA LYS A 138 -10.86 -13.15 -2.28
C LYS A 138 -11.29 -14.07 -1.16
N ASP A 139 -10.53 -15.15 -0.94
CA ASP A 139 -10.70 -16.10 0.15
C ASP A 139 -9.59 -15.86 1.18
N PRO A 140 -9.87 -15.19 2.31
CA PRO A 140 -8.85 -14.88 3.30
C PRO A 140 -8.18 -16.14 3.89
N GLU A 141 -8.92 -17.22 4.11
CA GLU A 141 -8.34 -18.44 4.64
C GLU A 141 -7.29 -19.01 3.68
N LYS A 142 -7.63 -19.10 2.39
CA LYS A 142 -6.69 -19.52 1.36
C LYS A 142 -5.52 -18.55 1.26
N THR A 143 -5.80 -17.25 1.26
CA THR A 143 -4.77 -16.20 1.14
C THR A 143 -3.74 -16.30 2.26
N PHE A 144 -4.15 -16.41 3.52
CA PHE A 144 -3.22 -16.38 4.64
C PHE A 144 -2.52 -17.71 4.90
N PHE A 145 -3.12 -18.85 4.56
CA PHE A 145 -2.54 -20.16 4.83
C PHE A 145 -1.92 -20.85 3.60
N GLU A 146 -2.18 -20.36 2.39
CA GLU A 146 -1.67 -20.96 1.16
C GLU A 146 -0.99 -19.94 0.26
N ASP A 147 -1.72 -18.92 -0.23
CA ASP A 147 -1.23 -17.98 -1.25
C ASP A 147 -0.07 -17.11 -0.74
N LEU A 148 -0.13 -16.58 0.48
CA LEU A 148 0.96 -15.77 1.07
C LEU A 148 2.22 -16.58 1.35
N PRO A 149 2.17 -17.75 2.02
CA PRO A 149 3.34 -18.60 2.14
C PRO A 149 3.98 -18.92 0.80
N GLU A 150 3.20 -19.37 -0.19
CA GLU A 150 3.71 -19.72 -1.53
C GLU A 150 4.35 -18.52 -2.22
N ALA A 151 3.70 -17.36 -2.23
CA ALA A 151 4.22 -16.13 -2.81
C ALA A 151 5.55 -15.69 -2.20
N LEU A 152 5.76 -15.97 -0.91
CA LEU A 152 6.99 -15.64 -0.19
C LEU A 152 8.06 -16.74 -0.28
N GLY A 153 7.75 -17.88 -0.94
CA GLY A 153 8.69 -18.98 -1.17
C GLY A 153 8.68 -20.06 -0.10
N PHE A 154 7.60 -20.15 0.68
CA PHE A 154 7.42 -21.20 1.71
C PHE A 154 6.36 -22.20 1.26
N CYS A 155 6.69 -23.49 1.26
CA CYS A 155 5.72 -24.55 0.99
C CYS A 155 5.14 -25.10 2.31
N LYS A 156 4.03 -25.85 2.22
CA LYS A 156 3.35 -26.44 3.40
C LYS A 156 4.29 -27.36 4.20
N GLU A 157 5.17 -28.07 3.51
CA GLU A 157 6.12 -28.99 4.13
C GLU A 157 7.20 -28.24 4.93
N THR A 158 7.68 -27.12 4.43
CA THR A 158 8.68 -26.28 5.13
C THR A 158 8.09 -25.61 6.36
N LEU A 159 6.82 -25.20 6.32
CA LEU A 159 6.14 -24.56 7.45
C LEU A 159 5.72 -25.53 8.58
N CYS A 160 5.99 -26.84 8.43
CA CYS A 160 5.92 -27.77 9.55
C CYS A 160 7.03 -27.56 10.59
N ASP A 161 8.11 -26.87 10.22
CA ASP A 161 9.21 -26.48 11.10
C ASP A 161 8.94 -25.11 11.73
N LYS A 162 9.02 -25.01 13.05
CA LYS A 162 8.76 -23.76 13.79
C LYS A 162 9.75 -22.66 13.43
N ASP A 163 11.00 -22.99 13.18
CA ASP A 163 12.03 -22.03 12.79
C ASP A 163 11.68 -21.40 11.42
N LYS A 164 11.11 -22.20 10.51
CA LYS A 164 10.63 -21.72 9.20
C LYS A 164 9.38 -20.85 9.30
N VAL A 165 8.51 -21.10 10.26
CA VAL A 165 7.35 -20.23 10.53
C VAL A 165 7.81 -18.88 11.08
N GLU A 166 8.86 -18.84 11.91
CA GLU A 166 9.45 -17.58 12.38
C GLU A 166 10.15 -16.83 11.23
N GLU A 167 10.88 -17.53 10.35
CA GLU A 167 11.48 -16.94 9.15
C GLU A 167 10.42 -16.34 8.22
N PHE A 168 9.32 -17.03 8.00
CA PHE A 168 8.17 -16.52 7.24
C PHE A 168 7.63 -15.20 7.81
N CYS A 169 7.43 -15.14 9.12
CA CYS A 169 6.98 -13.91 9.76
C CYS A 169 8.02 -12.79 9.69
N TYR A 170 9.31 -13.11 9.75
CA TYR A 170 10.37 -12.13 9.53
C TYR A 170 10.30 -11.53 8.13
N VAL A 171 10.06 -12.35 7.10
CA VAL A 171 9.88 -11.90 5.71
C VAL A 171 8.68 -10.96 5.57
N ILE A 172 7.54 -11.29 6.22
CA ILE A 172 6.36 -10.41 6.25
C ILE A 172 6.69 -9.07 6.91
N ASN A 173 7.36 -9.09 8.07
CA ASN A 173 7.78 -7.87 8.76
C ASN A 173 8.64 -6.97 7.89
N ARG A 174 9.60 -7.56 7.18
CA ARG A 174 10.48 -6.86 6.25
C ARG A 174 9.68 -6.27 5.11
N ALA A 175 8.78 -7.04 4.47
CA ALA A 175 7.92 -6.60 3.40
C ALA A 175 7.03 -5.40 3.81
N VAL A 176 6.42 -5.47 4.99
CA VAL A 176 5.61 -4.36 5.53
C VAL A 176 6.45 -3.10 5.77
N ARG A 177 7.68 -3.23 6.27
CA ARG A 177 8.60 -2.09 6.44
C ARG A 177 8.97 -1.45 5.11
N GLU A 178 9.39 -2.24 4.12
CA GLU A 178 9.70 -1.74 2.78
C GLU A 178 8.51 -1.05 2.12
N LEU A 179 7.30 -1.62 2.24
CA LEU A 179 6.09 -0.99 1.72
C LEU A 179 5.77 0.35 2.38
N ARG A 180 6.11 0.52 3.67
CA ARG A 180 5.94 1.79 4.37
C ARG A 180 6.99 2.83 4.01
N SER A 181 8.24 2.40 3.74
CA SER A 181 9.35 3.30 3.44
C SER A 181 9.47 3.67 1.97
N CYS A 182 9.02 2.83 1.02
CA CYS A 182 9.32 2.93 -0.41
C CYS A 182 9.01 4.30 -1.04
N TYR A 183 8.01 5.03 -0.52
CA TYR A 183 7.72 6.39 -0.99
C TYR A 183 8.74 7.41 -0.48
N ASN A 184 9.23 7.26 0.74
CA ASN A 184 10.33 8.08 1.24
C ASN A 184 11.62 7.74 0.51
N ASP A 185 11.86 6.45 0.23
CA ASP A 185 13.01 5.98 -0.55
C ASP A 185 12.98 6.55 -1.97
N LEU A 186 11.81 6.75 -2.57
CA LEU A 186 11.65 7.48 -3.85
C LEU A 186 12.13 8.94 -3.70
N ILE A 187 11.66 9.63 -2.67
CA ILE A 187 12.05 11.03 -2.42
C ILE A 187 13.56 11.11 -2.18
N ASP A 188 14.15 10.18 -1.43
CA ASP A 188 15.59 10.12 -1.17
C ASP A 188 16.40 9.96 -2.47
N ARG A 189 15.93 9.14 -3.42
CA ARG A 189 16.59 8.98 -4.74
C ARG A 189 16.49 10.25 -5.61
N ILE A 190 15.32 10.89 -5.62
CA ILE A 190 15.13 12.16 -6.34
C ILE A 190 16.02 13.24 -5.74
N GLU A 191 16.02 13.36 -4.41
CA GLU A 191 16.86 14.31 -3.66
C GLU A 191 18.34 14.12 -3.99
N ALA A 192 18.84 12.90 -3.84
CA ALA A 192 20.25 12.61 -4.13
C ALA A 192 20.63 13.02 -5.56
N SER A 193 19.77 12.73 -6.54
CA SER A 193 20.00 13.08 -7.94
C SER A 193 19.97 14.59 -8.20
N VAL A 194 19.06 15.33 -7.52
CA VAL A 194 18.96 16.78 -7.65
C VAL A 194 20.15 17.47 -6.97
N LEU A 195 20.51 17.07 -5.75
CA LEU A 195 21.63 17.67 -5.02
C LEU A 195 22.96 17.43 -5.72
N ASP A 196 23.18 16.21 -6.25
CA ASP A 196 24.37 15.89 -7.06
C ASP A 196 24.46 16.78 -8.30
N ALA A 197 23.36 16.93 -9.05
CA ALA A 197 23.31 17.73 -10.26
C ALA A 197 23.52 19.24 -10.01
N LEU A 198 23.17 19.74 -8.80
CA LEU A 198 23.37 21.12 -8.37
C LEU A 198 24.72 21.33 -7.67
N GLY A 199 25.50 20.27 -7.44
CA GLY A 199 26.78 20.32 -6.72
C GLY A 199 26.62 20.77 -5.28
N ILE A 200 25.55 20.32 -4.60
CA ILE A 200 25.27 20.62 -3.19
C ILE A 200 25.65 19.40 -2.34
N GLU A 201 26.64 19.56 -1.46
CA GLU A 201 27.13 18.49 -0.59
C GLU A 201 26.44 18.44 0.79
N VAL A 202 25.46 19.30 1.01
CA VAL A 202 24.67 19.38 2.25
C VAL A 202 23.38 18.60 2.09
N TYR A 203 23.07 17.74 3.08
CA TYR A 203 21.90 16.83 3.04
C TYR A 203 20.77 17.23 4.00
N GLU A 204 21.00 18.24 4.87
CA GLU A 204 19.95 18.75 5.74
C GLU A 204 18.98 19.62 4.96
N TYR A 205 17.69 19.26 4.98
CA TYR A 205 16.64 19.91 4.18
C TYR A 205 16.62 21.44 4.34
N SER A 206 16.64 21.93 5.57
CA SER A 206 16.62 23.35 5.89
C SER A 206 17.81 24.13 5.32
N GLU A 207 18.98 23.48 5.23
CA GLU A 207 20.23 24.09 4.77
C GLU A 207 20.30 24.09 3.23
N TYR A 208 20.08 22.95 2.57
CA TYR A 208 20.19 22.92 1.10
C TYR A 208 19.09 23.70 0.40
N VAL A 209 17.85 23.73 0.93
CA VAL A 209 16.77 24.54 0.35
C VAL A 209 17.11 26.04 0.46
N LYS A 210 17.75 26.47 1.55
CA LYS A 210 18.24 27.85 1.69
C LYS A 210 19.30 28.15 0.63
N ILE A 211 20.27 27.27 0.40
CA ILE A 211 21.28 27.43 -0.65
C ILE A 211 20.62 27.55 -2.02
N ILE A 212 19.63 26.72 -2.32
CA ILE A 212 18.89 26.75 -3.59
C ILE A 212 18.16 28.09 -3.74
N ARG A 213 17.45 28.55 -2.71
CA ARG A 213 16.72 29.82 -2.73
C ARG A 213 17.65 31.00 -2.92
N ASP A 214 18.77 31.02 -2.20
CA ASP A 214 19.78 32.08 -2.33
C ASP A 214 20.38 32.14 -3.75
N ARG A 215 20.61 30.99 -4.40
CA ARG A 215 21.05 30.92 -5.80
C ARG A 215 20.06 31.53 -6.77
N PHE A 216 18.76 31.38 -6.52
CA PHE A 216 17.69 31.83 -7.43
C PHE A 216 17.07 33.18 -7.05
N SER A 217 17.50 33.79 -5.93
CA SER A 217 16.95 35.07 -5.44
C SER A 217 17.04 36.25 -6.44
N SER A 218 17.98 36.20 -7.40
CA SER A 218 18.22 37.19 -8.40
C SER A 218 17.48 36.98 -9.75
N VAL A 219 16.70 35.88 -9.86
CA VAL A 219 15.99 35.56 -11.11
C VAL A 219 14.91 36.60 -11.41
N ASN A 220 14.91 37.12 -12.64
CA ASN A 220 13.84 38.01 -13.11
C ASN A 220 12.68 37.17 -13.65
N GLU A 221 11.57 37.12 -12.92
CA GLU A 221 10.39 36.30 -13.24
C GLU A 221 9.76 36.62 -14.59
N HIS A 222 9.93 37.83 -15.10
CA HIS A 222 9.39 38.27 -16.42
C HIS A 222 10.08 37.57 -17.61
N LEU A 223 11.25 36.98 -17.39
CA LEU A 223 12.00 36.25 -18.40
C LEU A 223 11.64 34.77 -18.44
N LEU A 224 10.92 34.26 -17.42
CA LEU A 224 10.57 32.88 -17.31
C LEU A 224 9.33 32.52 -18.14
N THR A 225 9.33 31.32 -18.72
CA THR A 225 8.10 30.74 -19.27
C THR A 225 7.11 30.42 -18.15
N ASP A 226 5.80 30.35 -18.45
CA ASP A 226 4.76 30.13 -17.42
C ASP A 226 5.06 28.90 -16.57
N ARG A 227 5.45 27.79 -17.19
CA ARG A 227 5.81 26.54 -16.49
C ARG A 227 7.04 26.68 -15.59
N LEU A 228 8.07 27.37 -16.08
CA LEU A 228 9.30 27.58 -15.31
C LEU A 228 9.05 28.57 -14.17
N LYS A 229 8.15 29.55 -14.37
CA LYS A 229 7.72 30.47 -13.33
C LYS A 229 6.98 29.76 -12.20
N GLU A 230 6.07 28.85 -12.53
CA GLU A 230 5.39 28.01 -11.52
C GLU A 230 6.39 27.17 -10.73
N PHE A 231 7.33 26.52 -11.43
CA PHE A 231 8.41 25.77 -10.79
C PHE A 231 9.25 26.63 -9.85
N TYR A 232 9.67 27.79 -10.32
CA TYR A 232 10.44 28.77 -9.56
C TYR A 232 9.71 29.19 -8.27
N HIS A 233 8.42 29.48 -8.36
CA HIS A 233 7.62 29.82 -7.18
C HIS A 233 7.55 28.64 -6.19
N HIS A 234 7.39 27.41 -6.65
CA HIS A 234 7.39 26.25 -5.78
C HIS A 234 8.75 26.02 -5.11
N VAL A 235 9.84 26.27 -5.80
CA VAL A 235 11.20 26.19 -5.22
C VAL A 235 11.41 27.22 -4.11
N LEU A 236 10.89 28.45 -4.29
CA LEU A 236 11.01 29.54 -3.31
C LEU A 236 9.99 29.45 -2.16
N THR A 237 8.88 28.73 -2.34
CA THR A 237 7.85 28.60 -1.31
C THR A 237 8.41 27.85 -0.09
N GLU A 238 8.09 28.34 1.11
CA GLU A 238 8.43 27.66 2.35
C GLU A 238 7.47 26.52 2.64
N PHE A 239 8.03 25.33 2.87
CA PHE A 239 7.31 24.14 3.29
C PHE A 239 7.88 23.65 4.60
N ASP A 240 7.01 23.17 5.48
CA ASP A 240 7.41 22.69 6.80
C ASP A 240 8.27 21.43 6.73
N ASN A 241 8.13 20.66 5.66
CA ASN A 241 8.86 19.41 5.52
C ASN A 241 9.30 19.14 4.06
N ARG A 242 10.36 18.35 3.96
CA ARG A 242 10.99 17.91 2.71
C ARG A 242 10.00 17.26 1.74
N LYS A 243 9.09 16.43 2.24
CA LYS A 243 8.15 15.67 1.42
C LYS A 243 7.21 16.59 0.63
N GLU A 244 6.66 17.61 1.28
CA GLU A 244 5.76 18.57 0.66
C GLU A 244 6.48 19.40 -0.41
N TRP A 245 7.72 19.81 -0.14
CA TRP A 245 8.53 20.54 -1.10
C TRP A 245 8.79 19.70 -2.37
N TYR A 246 9.23 18.44 -2.22
CA TYR A 246 9.43 17.55 -3.37
C TYR A 246 8.12 17.24 -4.10
N GLN A 247 7.02 17.05 -3.41
CA GLN A 247 5.71 16.86 -4.05
C GLN A 247 5.35 18.07 -4.92
N SER A 248 5.60 19.29 -4.45
CA SER A 248 5.29 20.52 -5.15
C SER A 248 6.13 20.69 -6.43
N ILE A 249 7.45 20.59 -6.33
CA ILE A 249 8.34 20.75 -7.50
C ILE A 249 8.20 19.61 -8.51
N CYS A 250 7.98 18.38 -8.04
CA CYS A 250 7.77 17.23 -8.91
C CYS A 250 6.43 17.33 -9.66
N TYR A 251 5.39 17.89 -9.01
CA TYR A 251 4.10 18.12 -9.67
C TYR A 251 4.28 19.00 -10.92
N THR A 252 4.99 20.10 -10.81
CA THR A 252 5.27 20.99 -11.96
C THR A 252 6.09 20.30 -13.06
N ALA A 253 7.02 19.43 -12.67
CA ALA A 253 7.87 18.72 -13.63
C ALA A 253 7.14 17.60 -14.40
N LEU A 254 6.09 17.00 -13.80
CA LEU A 254 5.35 15.84 -14.34
C LEU A 254 3.91 16.16 -14.74
N GLU A 255 3.31 17.25 -14.23
CA GLU A 255 1.87 17.58 -14.33
C GLU A 255 0.97 16.50 -13.71
N GLN A 256 1.53 15.72 -12.76
CA GLN A 256 0.80 14.70 -12.00
C GLN A 256 1.36 14.57 -10.57
N PRO A 257 0.56 14.10 -9.60
CA PRO A 257 1.04 13.87 -8.24
C PRO A 257 2.17 12.84 -8.21
N LEU A 258 3.22 13.09 -7.42
CA LEU A 258 4.37 12.20 -7.26
C LEU A 258 3.96 10.78 -6.81
N GLU A 259 2.87 10.66 -6.07
CA GLU A 259 2.32 9.37 -5.61
C GLU A 259 1.82 8.47 -6.76
N ARG A 260 1.57 9.04 -7.94
CA ARG A 260 1.16 8.31 -9.15
C ARG A 260 2.31 8.02 -10.09
N LEU A 261 3.53 8.37 -9.71
CA LEU A 261 4.72 8.14 -10.51
C LEU A 261 4.90 6.63 -10.74
N ARG A 262 5.12 6.22 -11.98
CA ARG A 262 5.50 4.87 -12.36
C ARG A 262 7.02 4.73 -12.40
N ASP A 263 7.50 3.51 -12.20
CA ASP A 263 8.94 3.23 -12.14
C ASP A 263 9.71 3.63 -13.40
N ASP A 264 9.06 3.52 -14.59
CA ASP A 264 9.60 3.91 -15.89
C ASP A 264 9.65 5.43 -16.11
N GLN A 265 8.96 6.21 -15.30
CA GLN A 265 8.89 7.67 -15.36
C GLN A 265 9.90 8.36 -14.44
N GLU A 266 10.53 7.65 -13.51
CA GLU A 266 11.42 8.24 -12.50
C GLU A 266 12.63 8.94 -13.13
N GLU A 267 13.29 8.31 -14.12
CA GLU A 267 14.42 8.91 -14.83
C GLU A 267 14.00 10.18 -15.59
N LYS A 268 12.83 10.16 -16.22
CA LYS A 268 12.29 11.33 -16.93
C LYS A 268 11.98 12.46 -15.96
N LEU A 269 11.41 12.15 -14.77
CA LEU A 269 11.16 13.15 -13.74
C LEU A 269 12.47 13.82 -13.30
N VAL A 270 13.48 13.03 -12.95
CA VAL A 270 14.79 13.54 -12.51
C VAL A 270 15.42 14.41 -13.60
N HIS A 271 15.38 13.96 -14.85
CA HIS A 271 15.88 14.74 -15.98
C HIS A 271 15.15 16.10 -16.12
N ASN A 272 13.82 16.10 -16.04
CA ASN A 272 13.02 17.33 -16.12
C ASN A 272 13.35 18.28 -14.97
N LEU A 273 13.43 17.78 -13.73
CA LEU A 273 13.77 18.60 -12.57
C LEU A 273 15.15 19.24 -12.73
N ILE A 274 16.17 18.45 -13.09
CA ILE A 274 17.53 18.97 -13.32
C ILE A 274 17.55 20.01 -14.43
N SER A 275 16.80 19.78 -15.53
CA SER A 275 16.69 20.75 -16.61
C SER A 275 16.08 22.08 -16.13
N MET A 276 14.99 22.02 -15.36
CA MET A 276 14.33 23.22 -14.82
C MET A 276 15.21 23.97 -13.84
N PHE A 277 15.94 23.28 -12.96
CA PHE A 277 16.92 23.93 -12.07
C PHE A 277 18.03 24.63 -12.86
N ARG A 278 18.62 23.95 -13.87
CA ARG A 278 19.65 24.54 -14.72
C ARG A 278 19.15 25.74 -15.54
N GLU A 279 17.92 25.73 -15.97
CA GLU A 279 17.30 26.89 -16.63
C GLU A 279 17.16 28.05 -15.63
N CYS A 280 16.71 27.82 -14.41
CA CYS A 280 16.68 28.85 -13.37
C CYS A 280 18.08 29.42 -13.08
N GLU A 281 19.12 28.59 -13.04
CA GLU A 281 20.51 29.05 -12.87
C GLU A 281 20.94 30.01 -14.00
N LYS A 282 20.67 29.63 -15.27
CA LYS A 282 20.98 30.48 -16.40
C LYS A 282 20.29 31.86 -16.31
N TYR A 283 19.00 31.88 -15.94
CA TYR A 283 18.30 33.16 -15.77
C TYR A 283 18.79 33.94 -14.56
N SER A 284 19.22 33.32 -13.51
CA SER A 284 19.87 33.96 -12.36
C SER A 284 21.16 34.63 -12.78
N ASP A 285 22.02 33.97 -13.58
CA ASP A 285 23.27 34.50 -14.08
C ASP A 285 23.07 35.68 -15.05
N ILE A 286 22.09 35.57 -15.96
CA ILE A 286 21.71 36.66 -16.87
C ILE A 286 21.26 37.88 -16.06
N SER A 287 20.43 37.68 -15.05
CA SER A 287 19.93 38.78 -14.21
C SER A 287 21.05 39.46 -13.43
N ARG A 288 22.04 38.71 -12.92
CA ARG A 288 23.23 39.27 -12.26
C ARG A 288 24.13 40.04 -13.21
N MET A 289 24.36 39.56 -14.43
CA MET A 289 25.15 40.23 -15.44
C MET A 289 24.52 41.56 -15.85
N ASN A 290 23.19 41.60 -16.02
CA ASN A 290 22.46 42.84 -16.33
C ASN A 290 22.50 43.84 -15.19
N ALA A 291 22.48 43.40 -13.92
CA ALA A 291 22.62 44.28 -12.76
C ALA A 291 24.02 44.93 -12.69
N CYS A 292 25.08 44.14 -12.93
CA CYS A 292 26.47 44.64 -12.96
C CYS A 292 26.76 45.52 -14.16
N GLY A 293 26.02 45.35 -15.29
CA GLY A 293 26.18 46.20 -16.48
C GLY A 293 25.57 47.61 -16.33
N ASN A 294 24.50 47.77 -15.53
CA ASN A 294 23.87 49.08 -15.28
C ASN A 294 24.65 49.95 -14.28
N ASP A 295 25.45 49.37 -13.38
CA ASP A 295 26.27 50.16 -12.45
C ASP A 295 27.52 50.79 -13.13
N GLY A 296 27.75 50.48 -14.41
CA GLY A 296 28.86 51.02 -15.21
C GLY A 296 28.53 52.28 -16.05
N GLU A 297 27.25 52.67 -16.15
CA GLU A 297 26.82 53.82 -17.02
C GLU A 297 26.54 55.13 -16.26
N GLU A 298 26.75 55.22 -14.96
CA GLU A 298 26.62 56.49 -14.20
C GLU A 298 27.95 57.26 -14.02
N CYS A 299 28.86 57.18 -14.98
CA CYS A 299 30.04 58.03 -15.04
C CYS A 299 30.24 58.59 -16.42
N PHE A 300 29.30 59.51 -16.84
CA PHE A 300 29.63 60.60 -17.75
C PHE A 300 28.67 61.79 -17.59
#